data_a6ff74a068e4889c54738f5a8b7f689b
#
_entry.id   a6ff74a068e4889c54738f5a8b7f689b
#
_cell.length_a   1.000
_cell.length_b   1.000
_cell.length_c   1.000
_cell.angle_alpha   90.00
_cell.angle_beta   90.00
_cell.angle_gamma   90.00
#
_symmetry.space_group_name_H-M   'P 1'
#
loop_
_entity.id
_entity.type
_entity.pdbx_description
1 polymer ?
#
loop_
_entity_poly.entity_id
_entity_poly.type
_entity_poly.pdbx_seq_one_letter_code
_entity_poly.pdbx_strand_id
1 'polypeptide(L)'
;VKRLATPTTLYCGFDPTADSLHVGNLVPLIALRRFQNAGHHPIALAGGATGSIGDPSGKTQERQLLIREVLEHNIACVKEQLKRLLDFDNKTNPARLLDNATWTENVTYLEFLREVGKHFTVNHMVAKESVRARMEDREVGISYTEFSYMLLQAFDFYVLCRDLGCELQIGGSDQWGNITAGIDLIRKKLGKTVYGLTLPLITNSDGSKFGK
;
A
#
# COMPACT_ATOMS: atom_id res chain seq x y z
N VAL A 1 4.74 -3.60 19.96
CA VAL A 1 4.35 -4.84 20.65
C VAL A 1 3.22 -4.57 21.65
N LYS A 2 3.33 -3.59 22.58
CA LYS A 2 2.28 -3.31 23.59
C LYS A 2 0.90 -3.01 22.97
N ARG A 3 0.83 -2.31 21.81
CA ARG A 3 -0.44 -1.97 21.15
C ARG A 3 -1.17 -3.22 20.61
N LEU A 4 -0.44 -4.24 20.18
CA LEU A 4 -0.98 -5.49 19.66
C LEU A 4 -1.49 -6.47 20.75
N ALA A 5 -1.42 -6.10 22.02
CA ALA A 5 -2.07 -6.86 23.08
C ALA A 5 -3.60 -6.71 23.07
N THR A 6 -4.15 -5.77 22.33
CA THR A 6 -5.58 -5.55 22.14
C THR A 6 -5.96 -5.61 20.66
N PRO A 7 -7.21 -5.96 20.31
CA PRO A 7 -7.67 -5.96 18.93
C PRO A 7 -7.33 -4.65 18.22
N THR A 8 -6.77 -4.77 17.04
CA THR A 8 -6.27 -3.63 16.25
C THR A 8 -6.73 -3.82 14.80
N THR A 9 -7.19 -2.75 14.16
CA THR A 9 -7.44 -2.75 12.73
C THR A 9 -6.13 -2.49 12.00
N LEU A 10 -5.82 -3.35 11.03
CA LEU A 10 -4.61 -3.26 10.22
C LEU A 10 -4.91 -3.51 8.75
N TYR A 11 -4.01 -3.04 7.86
CA TYR A 11 -4.18 -3.28 6.44
C TYR A 11 -2.88 -3.59 5.71
N CYS A 12 -3.04 -4.23 4.55
CA CYS A 12 -2.02 -4.33 3.51
C CYS A 12 -2.64 -4.03 2.15
N GLY A 13 -1.94 -3.26 1.31
CA GLY A 13 -2.32 -2.98 -0.07
C GLY A 13 -1.78 -4.02 -1.05
N PHE A 14 -2.56 -4.30 -2.10
CA PHE A 14 -2.22 -5.21 -3.19
C PHE A 14 -2.58 -4.55 -4.52
N ASP A 15 -1.57 -4.05 -5.23
CA ASP A 15 -1.76 -3.47 -6.56
C ASP A 15 -1.96 -4.59 -7.59
N PRO A 16 -3.02 -4.50 -8.42
CA PRO A 16 -3.40 -5.51 -9.40
C PRO A 16 -2.57 -5.39 -10.70
N THR A 17 -1.26 -5.54 -10.59
CA THR A 17 -0.32 -5.42 -11.71
C THR A 17 -0.35 -6.60 -12.68
N ALA A 18 -1.09 -7.65 -12.35
CA ALA A 18 -1.41 -8.79 -13.19
C ALA A 18 -2.67 -9.49 -12.66
N ASP A 19 -3.20 -10.46 -13.41
CA ASP A 19 -4.36 -11.28 -13.05
C ASP A 19 -4.15 -12.25 -11.89
N SER A 20 -2.92 -12.37 -11.40
CA SER A 20 -2.58 -13.24 -10.28
C SER A 20 -1.60 -12.62 -9.31
N LEU A 21 -1.81 -12.88 -8.02
CA LEU A 21 -0.84 -12.63 -6.98
C LEU A 21 0.36 -13.57 -7.15
N HIS A 22 1.55 -13.08 -6.94
CA HIS A 22 2.77 -13.90 -6.95
C HIS A 22 3.17 -14.31 -5.52
N VAL A 23 4.14 -15.22 -5.40
CA VAL A 23 4.58 -15.77 -4.11
C VAL A 23 5.01 -14.68 -3.11
N GLY A 24 5.57 -13.56 -3.58
CA GLY A 24 5.91 -12.42 -2.72
C GLY A 24 4.71 -11.79 -2.01
N ASN A 25 3.51 -11.87 -2.60
CA ASN A 25 2.27 -11.39 -1.97
C ASN A 25 1.76 -12.34 -0.87
N LEU A 26 2.20 -13.61 -0.85
CA LEU A 26 1.79 -14.56 0.20
C LEU A 26 2.31 -14.15 1.57
N VAL A 27 3.50 -13.55 1.64
CA VAL A 27 4.10 -13.12 2.93
C VAL A 27 3.18 -12.15 3.68
N PRO A 28 2.79 -10.99 3.10
CA PRO A 28 1.86 -10.09 3.77
C PRO A 28 0.45 -10.69 3.95
N LEU A 29 -0.01 -11.56 3.05
CA LEU A 29 -1.31 -12.23 3.20
C LEU A 29 -1.31 -13.22 4.38
N ILE A 30 -0.27 -14.02 4.53
CA ILE A 30 -0.10 -14.92 5.68
C ILE A 30 0.00 -14.09 6.97
N ALA A 31 0.68 -12.95 6.94
CA ALA A 31 0.73 -12.05 8.08
C ALA A 31 -0.67 -11.52 8.44
N LEU A 32 -1.45 -11.02 7.48
CA LEU A 32 -2.84 -10.60 7.71
C LEU A 32 -3.68 -11.75 8.32
N ARG A 33 -3.55 -12.97 7.79
CA ARG A 33 -4.25 -14.14 8.33
C ARG A 33 -3.83 -14.46 9.76
N ARG A 34 -2.54 -14.37 10.09
CA ARG A 34 -2.04 -14.57 11.45
C ARG A 34 -2.58 -13.52 12.41
N PHE A 35 -2.63 -12.25 11.99
CA PHE A 35 -3.26 -11.18 12.76
C PHE A 35 -4.75 -11.45 12.97
N GLN A 36 -5.46 -11.91 11.95
CA GLN A 36 -6.87 -12.29 12.07
C GLN A 36 -7.05 -13.41 13.09
N ASN A 37 -6.25 -14.47 13.02
CA ASN A 37 -6.30 -15.60 13.97
C ASN A 37 -5.96 -15.17 15.41
N ALA A 38 -5.22 -14.08 15.58
CA ALA A 38 -4.91 -13.49 16.89
C ALA A 38 -5.98 -12.47 17.37
N GLY A 39 -7.12 -12.37 16.68
CA GLY A 39 -8.24 -11.50 17.08
C GLY A 39 -8.16 -10.05 16.57
N HIS A 40 -7.24 -9.73 15.66
CA HIS A 40 -7.18 -8.42 15.01
C HIS A 40 -8.11 -8.34 13.79
N HIS A 41 -8.38 -7.12 13.31
CA HIS A 41 -9.32 -6.85 12.21
C HIS A 41 -8.54 -6.52 10.91
N PRO A 42 -8.25 -7.50 10.05
CA PRO A 42 -7.47 -7.26 8.84
C PRO A 42 -8.30 -6.64 7.71
N ILE A 43 -7.67 -5.74 6.99
CA ILE A 43 -8.16 -5.16 5.74
C ILE A 43 -7.20 -5.56 4.62
N ALA A 44 -7.70 -6.22 3.58
CA ALA A 44 -7.01 -6.37 2.31
C ALA A 44 -7.47 -5.21 1.40
N LEU A 45 -6.54 -4.36 1.00
CA LEU A 45 -6.84 -3.22 0.14
C LEU A 45 -6.43 -3.52 -1.30
N ALA A 46 -7.39 -3.58 -2.20
CA ALA A 46 -7.10 -3.63 -3.63
C ALA A 46 -6.73 -2.23 -4.12
N GLY A 47 -5.63 -2.15 -4.87
CA GLY A 47 -5.13 -0.90 -5.44
C GLY A 47 -5.80 -0.55 -6.76
N GLY A 48 -7.13 -0.34 -6.78
CA GLY A 48 -7.85 0.03 -8.00
C GLY A 48 -7.38 1.35 -8.60
N ALA A 49 -7.16 2.36 -7.75
CA ALA A 49 -6.60 3.63 -8.20
C ALA A 49 -5.06 3.57 -8.29
N THR A 50 -4.38 3.08 -7.25
CA THR A 50 -2.91 3.04 -7.22
C THR A 50 -2.31 2.10 -8.26
N GLY A 51 -3.00 1.03 -8.63
CA GLY A 51 -2.60 0.11 -9.70
C GLY A 51 -2.56 0.77 -11.09
N SER A 52 -3.30 1.86 -11.31
CA SER A 52 -3.23 2.64 -12.55
C SER A 52 -1.99 3.54 -12.63
N ILE A 53 -1.32 3.78 -11.51
CA ILE A 53 -0.14 4.65 -11.40
C ILE A 53 1.15 3.82 -11.34
N GLY A 54 1.18 2.80 -10.50
CA GLY A 54 2.32 1.91 -10.30
C GLY A 54 3.32 2.38 -9.25
N ASP A 55 3.58 1.51 -8.27
CA ASP A 55 4.55 1.75 -7.20
C ASP A 55 5.99 1.65 -7.71
N PRO A 56 6.82 2.69 -7.55
CA PRO A 56 8.24 2.67 -7.93
C PRO A 56 9.12 1.87 -6.96
N SER A 57 8.62 1.50 -5.78
CA SER A 57 9.40 0.87 -4.72
C SER A 57 10.03 -0.46 -5.17
N GLY A 58 11.37 -0.55 -5.05
CA GLY A 58 12.13 -1.73 -5.42
C GLY A 58 12.18 -2.01 -6.93
N LYS A 59 11.98 -0.98 -7.77
CA LYS A 59 12.06 -1.06 -9.24
C LYS A 59 13.11 -0.10 -9.79
N THR A 60 13.76 -0.51 -10.86
CA THR A 60 14.77 0.28 -11.58
C THR A 60 14.21 0.99 -12.82
N GLN A 61 13.05 0.53 -13.32
CA GLN A 61 12.39 1.08 -14.50
C GLN A 61 10.94 1.48 -14.19
N GLU A 62 10.44 2.46 -14.92
CA GLU A 62 9.04 2.88 -14.86
C GLU A 62 8.11 1.73 -15.28
N ARG A 63 6.98 1.60 -14.57
CA ARG A 63 5.97 0.63 -14.96
C ARG A 63 5.19 1.11 -16.16
N GLN A 64 4.89 0.19 -17.07
CA GLN A 64 3.91 0.46 -18.12
C GLN A 64 2.52 0.59 -17.48
N LEU A 65 1.84 1.69 -17.80
CA LEU A 65 0.47 1.90 -17.37
C LEU A 65 -0.44 0.89 -18.07
N LEU A 66 -1.25 0.19 -17.27
CA LEU A 66 -2.23 -0.74 -17.81
C LEU A 66 -3.41 0.02 -18.40
N ILE A 67 -3.96 -0.47 -19.50
CA ILE A 67 -5.23 0.01 -20.00
C ILE A 67 -6.35 -0.37 -19.03
N ARG A 68 -7.42 0.41 -19.02
CA ARG A 68 -8.48 0.31 -18.01
C ARG A 68 -9.11 -1.07 -17.94
N GLU A 69 -9.38 -1.68 -19.07
CA GLU A 69 -10.02 -3.01 -19.15
C GLU A 69 -9.14 -4.11 -18.54
N VAL A 70 -7.83 -4.04 -18.74
CA VAL A 70 -6.87 -4.98 -18.15
C VAL A 70 -6.78 -4.77 -16.64
N LEU A 71 -6.77 -3.51 -16.20
CA LEU A 71 -6.73 -3.18 -14.78
C LEU A 71 -7.99 -3.69 -14.06
N GLU A 72 -9.18 -3.46 -14.61
CA GLU A 72 -10.47 -3.93 -14.06
C GLU A 72 -10.50 -5.46 -13.96
N HIS A 73 -10.03 -6.15 -15.00
CA HIS A 73 -9.91 -7.61 -14.98
C HIS A 73 -8.96 -8.08 -13.86
N ASN A 74 -7.78 -7.49 -13.77
CA ASN A 74 -6.80 -7.85 -12.75
C ASN A 74 -7.34 -7.59 -11.32
N ILE A 75 -8.05 -6.47 -11.11
CA ILE A 75 -8.69 -6.16 -9.82
C ILE A 75 -9.66 -7.27 -9.42
N ALA A 76 -10.51 -7.71 -10.35
CA ALA A 76 -11.46 -8.78 -10.09
C ALA A 76 -10.76 -10.10 -9.72
N CYS A 77 -9.73 -10.48 -10.47
CA CYS A 77 -8.94 -11.70 -10.23
C CYS A 77 -8.21 -11.64 -8.86
N VAL A 78 -7.58 -10.51 -8.53
CA VAL A 78 -6.90 -10.32 -7.24
C VAL A 78 -7.89 -10.39 -6.08
N LYS A 79 -9.05 -9.74 -6.19
CA LYS A 79 -10.10 -9.80 -5.16
C LYS A 79 -10.55 -11.23 -4.87
N GLU A 80 -10.74 -12.06 -5.89
CA GLU A 80 -11.12 -13.47 -5.70
C GLU A 80 -10.00 -14.30 -5.03
N GLN A 81 -8.74 -14.01 -5.33
CA GLN A 81 -7.62 -14.68 -4.66
C GLN A 81 -7.49 -14.27 -3.19
N LEU A 82 -7.68 -12.99 -2.87
CA LEU A 82 -7.67 -12.49 -1.49
C LEU A 82 -8.76 -13.15 -0.64
N LYS A 83 -9.95 -13.37 -1.20
CA LYS A 83 -11.06 -14.06 -0.51
C LYS A 83 -10.74 -15.49 -0.09
N ARG A 84 -9.82 -16.18 -0.77
CA ARG A 84 -9.45 -17.57 -0.43
C ARG A 84 -8.53 -17.67 0.79
N LEU A 85 -7.82 -16.61 1.13
CA LEU A 85 -6.76 -16.61 2.15
C LEU A 85 -7.20 -15.99 3.47
N LEU A 86 -8.17 -15.09 3.45
CA LEU A 86 -8.71 -14.42 4.63
C LEU A 86 -10.14 -14.89 4.90
N ASP A 87 -10.56 -14.83 6.15
CA ASP A 87 -11.89 -15.23 6.58
C ASP A 87 -12.82 -14.01 6.64
N PHE A 88 -13.65 -13.83 5.62
CA PHE A 88 -14.59 -12.73 5.49
C PHE A 88 -15.92 -12.99 6.21
N ASP A 89 -16.18 -14.24 6.58
CA ASP A 89 -17.43 -14.67 7.24
C ASP A 89 -17.25 -14.85 8.75
N ASN A 90 -16.07 -14.54 9.28
CA ASN A 90 -15.78 -14.64 10.71
C ASN A 90 -16.74 -13.76 11.52
N LYS A 91 -17.40 -14.33 12.51
CA LYS A 91 -18.44 -13.62 13.30
C LYS A 91 -17.87 -12.55 14.23
N THR A 92 -16.61 -12.67 14.64
CA THR A 92 -16.00 -11.79 15.65
C THR A 92 -15.13 -10.72 15.00
N ASN A 93 -14.28 -11.12 14.05
CA ASN A 93 -13.31 -10.24 13.37
C ASN A 93 -13.20 -10.58 11.88
N PRO A 94 -14.28 -10.38 11.11
CA PRO A 94 -14.24 -10.64 9.67
C PRO A 94 -13.17 -9.79 9.01
N ALA A 95 -12.47 -10.37 8.04
CA ALA A 95 -11.63 -9.59 7.14
C ALA A 95 -12.48 -8.62 6.31
N ARG A 96 -11.89 -7.53 5.87
CA ARG A 96 -12.53 -6.60 4.92
C ARG A 96 -11.73 -6.56 3.64
N LEU A 97 -12.44 -6.55 2.51
CA LEU A 97 -11.87 -6.32 1.19
C LEU A 97 -12.34 -4.96 0.71
N LEU A 98 -11.42 -4.03 0.54
CA LEU A 98 -11.71 -2.66 0.10
C LEU A 98 -10.96 -2.37 -1.20
N ASP A 99 -11.39 -1.31 -1.88
CA ASP A 99 -10.78 -0.83 -3.10
C ASP A 99 -10.55 0.68 -2.99
N ASN A 100 -9.30 1.12 -3.13
CA ASN A 100 -8.96 2.53 -2.97
C ASN A 100 -9.50 3.44 -4.07
N ALA A 101 -9.96 2.90 -5.19
CA ALA A 101 -10.68 3.66 -6.22
C ALA A 101 -11.93 4.33 -5.64
N THR A 102 -12.60 3.71 -4.68
CA THR A 102 -13.85 4.23 -4.08
C THR A 102 -13.71 5.59 -3.41
N TRP A 103 -12.53 5.94 -2.92
CA TRP A 103 -12.27 7.28 -2.34
C TRP A 103 -11.31 8.12 -3.16
N THR A 104 -10.44 7.52 -3.96
CA THR A 104 -9.42 8.28 -4.71
C THR A 104 -10.00 8.91 -5.97
N GLU A 105 -10.86 8.21 -6.70
CA GLU A 105 -11.45 8.70 -7.97
C GLU A 105 -12.35 9.92 -7.80
N ASN A 106 -12.89 10.12 -6.60
CA ASN A 106 -13.77 11.26 -6.29
C ASN A 106 -13.03 12.53 -5.84
N VAL A 107 -11.71 12.45 -5.66
CA VAL A 107 -10.88 13.59 -5.24
C VAL A 107 -10.31 14.29 -6.45
N THR A 108 -10.62 15.57 -6.62
CA THR A 108 -10.02 16.35 -7.70
C THR A 108 -8.52 16.58 -7.46
N TYR A 109 -7.76 16.78 -8.53
CA TYR A 109 -6.32 17.04 -8.44
C TYR A 109 -6.00 18.25 -7.54
N LEU A 110 -6.75 19.35 -7.66
CA LEU A 110 -6.55 20.54 -6.84
C LEU A 110 -6.85 20.27 -5.36
N GLU A 111 -7.90 19.53 -5.09
CA GLU A 111 -8.25 19.12 -3.74
C GLU A 111 -7.18 18.21 -3.12
N PHE A 112 -6.67 17.24 -3.88
CA PHE A 112 -5.58 16.38 -3.45
C PHE A 112 -4.31 17.18 -3.13
N LEU A 113 -3.91 18.13 -3.96
CA LEU A 113 -2.78 19.01 -3.69
C LEU A 113 -2.99 19.82 -2.40
N ARG A 114 -4.19 20.35 -2.20
CA ARG A 114 -4.54 21.18 -1.05
C ARG A 114 -4.61 20.36 0.25
N GLU A 115 -5.21 19.18 0.21
CA GLU A 115 -5.53 18.39 1.41
C GLU A 115 -4.43 17.36 1.75
N VAL A 116 -3.69 16.91 0.78
CA VAL A 116 -2.62 15.90 0.94
C VAL A 116 -1.26 16.50 0.61
N GLY A 117 -1.09 17.03 -0.59
CA GLY A 117 0.20 17.49 -1.10
C GLY A 117 0.91 18.51 -0.20
N LYS A 118 0.18 19.46 0.37
CA LYS A 118 0.73 20.50 1.27
C LYS A 118 1.44 19.94 2.52
N HIS A 119 1.17 18.69 2.89
CA HIS A 119 1.78 18.06 4.06
C HIS A 119 3.13 17.39 3.75
N PHE A 120 3.51 17.33 2.48
CA PHE A 120 4.75 16.72 2.01
C PHE A 120 5.69 17.78 1.42
N THR A 121 6.92 17.84 1.92
CA THR A 121 7.95 18.67 1.29
C THR A 121 8.69 17.84 0.25
N VAL A 122 9.03 18.44 -0.89
CA VAL A 122 9.80 17.78 -1.95
C VAL A 122 11.12 17.25 -1.38
N ASN A 123 11.81 18.02 -0.53
CA ASN A 123 13.06 17.58 0.11
C ASN A 123 12.90 16.27 0.88
N HIS A 124 11.78 16.10 1.60
CA HIS A 124 11.49 14.85 2.32
C HIS A 124 11.19 13.70 1.36
N MET A 125 10.49 13.99 0.27
CA MET A 125 10.15 12.98 -0.74
C MET A 125 11.39 12.47 -1.49
N VAL A 126 12.29 13.36 -1.92
CA VAL A 126 13.52 12.98 -2.64
C VAL A 126 14.54 12.26 -1.74
N ALA A 127 14.46 12.46 -0.42
CA ALA A 127 15.32 11.75 0.53
C ALA A 127 14.93 10.27 0.73
N LYS A 128 13.76 9.84 0.26
CA LYS A 128 13.34 8.43 0.33
C LYS A 128 14.23 7.57 -0.59
N GLU A 129 14.65 6.41 -0.08
CA GLU A 129 15.57 5.50 -0.78
C GLU A 129 15.09 5.16 -2.21
N SER A 130 13.82 4.80 -2.35
CA SER A 130 13.20 4.43 -3.63
C SER A 130 13.19 5.57 -4.66
N VAL A 131 13.05 6.82 -4.18
CA VAL A 131 13.07 8.02 -5.04
C VAL A 131 14.50 8.40 -5.37
N ARG A 132 15.38 8.44 -4.35
CA ARG A 132 16.77 8.82 -4.51
C ARG A 132 17.48 7.93 -5.53
N ALA A 133 17.35 6.61 -5.40
CA ALA A 133 17.96 5.64 -6.32
C ALA A 133 17.56 5.89 -7.78
N ARG A 134 16.29 6.27 -8.03
CA ARG A 134 15.78 6.59 -9.36
C ARG A 134 16.25 7.97 -9.86
N MET A 135 16.41 8.95 -8.98
CA MET A 135 16.91 10.28 -9.35
C MET A 135 18.40 10.29 -9.64
N GLU A 136 19.17 9.38 -9.05
CA GLU A 136 20.61 9.21 -9.32
C GLU A 136 20.84 8.52 -10.67
N ASP A 137 19.88 7.77 -11.17
CA ASP A 137 19.89 7.20 -12.51
C ASP A 137 19.60 8.30 -13.56
N ARG A 138 20.65 8.80 -14.19
CA ARG A 138 20.55 9.89 -15.17
C ARG A 138 19.92 9.51 -16.50
N GLU A 139 19.85 8.22 -16.81
CA GLU A 139 19.31 7.74 -18.08
C GLU A 139 17.79 7.57 -18.01
N VAL A 140 17.27 7.06 -16.91
CA VAL A 140 15.83 6.74 -16.77
C VAL A 140 15.08 7.77 -15.94
N GLY A 141 15.67 8.25 -14.82
CA GLY A 141 15.01 9.19 -13.90
C GLY A 141 13.75 8.60 -13.23
N ILE A 142 12.92 9.49 -12.69
CA ILE A 142 11.62 9.15 -12.12
C ILE A 142 10.56 10.09 -12.68
N SER A 143 9.44 9.57 -13.18
CA SER A 143 8.34 10.41 -13.65
C SER A 143 7.60 11.06 -12.48
N TYR A 144 6.90 12.18 -12.73
CA TYR A 144 6.05 12.82 -11.73
C TYR A 144 4.97 11.86 -11.21
N THR A 145 4.46 11.00 -12.07
CA THR A 145 3.46 9.97 -11.76
C THR A 145 4.00 9.02 -10.68
N GLU A 146 5.15 8.38 -10.93
CA GLU A 146 5.80 7.50 -9.95
C GLU A 146 6.21 8.25 -8.67
N PHE A 147 6.75 9.47 -8.82
CA PHE A 147 7.16 10.30 -7.68
C PHE A 147 6.00 10.60 -6.73
N SER A 148 4.80 10.81 -7.27
CA SER A 148 3.59 11.10 -6.49
C SER A 148 2.94 9.87 -5.85
N TYR A 149 3.33 8.64 -6.23
CA TYR A 149 2.72 7.40 -5.73
C TYR A 149 2.68 7.31 -4.20
N MET A 150 3.77 7.71 -3.52
CA MET A 150 3.82 7.67 -2.05
C MET A 150 2.73 8.51 -1.38
N LEU A 151 2.26 9.58 -2.04
CA LEU A 151 1.18 10.43 -1.52
C LEU A 151 -0.17 9.71 -1.62
N LEU A 152 -0.38 8.94 -2.67
CA LEU A 152 -1.60 8.14 -2.86
C LEU A 152 -1.69 7.05 -1.79
N GLN A 153 -0.62 6.30 -1.57
CA GLN A 153 -0.59 5.27 -0.51
C GLN A 153 -0.70 5.88 0.89
N ALA A 154 -0.10 7.06 1.12
CA ALA A 154 -0.27 7.78 2.38
C ALA A 154 -1.72 8.25 2.59
N PHE A 155 -2.40 8.64 1.52
CA PHE A 155 -3.81 9.01 1.54
C PHE A 155 -4.70 7.81 1.85
N ASP A 156 -4.41 6.63 1.32
CA ASP A 156 -5.10 5.38 1.67
C ASP A 156 -5.04 5.11 3.17
N PHE A 157 -3.84 5.18 3.76
CA PHE A 157 -3.69 4.97 5.20
C PHE A 157 -4.46 6.02 6.01
N TYR A 158 -4.43 7.29 5.57
CA TYR A 158 -5.18 8.35 6.20
C TYR A 158 -6.69 8.09 6.16
N VAL A 159 -7.25 7.71 5.02
CA VAL A 159 -8.68 7.39 4.87
C VAL A 159 -9.06 6.20 5.75
N LEU A 160 -8.29 5.12 5.72
CA LEU A 160 -8.53 3.93 6.53
C LEU A 160 -8.43 4.24 8.03
N CYS A 161 -7.51 5.11 8.44
CA CYS A 161 -7.39 5.55 9.84
C CYS A 161 -8.56 6.43 10.27
N ARG A 162 -8.97 7.38 9.42
CA ARG A 162 -10.07 8.31 9.71
C ARG A 162 -11.40 7.59 9.82
N ASP A 163 -11.72 6.72 8.84
CA ASP A 163 -13.05 6.17 8.64
C ASP A 163 -13.25 4.81 9.32
N LEU A 164 -12.18 4.03 9.45
CA LEU A 164 -12.24 2.66 9.99
C LEU A 164 -11.37 2.43 11.22
N GLY A 165 -10.72 3.48 11.74
CA GLY A 165 -9.84 3.35 12.89
C GLY A 165 -8.62 2.45 12.63
N CYS A 166 -8.17 2.33 11.38
CA CYS A 166 -6.99 1.53 11.05
C CYS A 166 -5.72 2.17 11.66
N GLU A 167 -4.99 1.40 12.46
CA GLU A 167 -3.83 1.91 13.20
C GLU A 167 -2.49 1.28 12.77
N LEU A 168 -2.53 0.22 11.95
CA LEU A 168 -1.30 -0.46 11.54
C LEU A 168 -1.33 -0.72 10.04
N GLN A 169 -0.31 -0.25 9.33
CA GLN A 169 -0.02 -0.66 7.96
C GLN A 169 1.09 -1.71 7.95
N ILE A 170 0.89 -2.79 7.21
CA ILE A 170 1.94 -3.80 6.97
C ILE A 170 2.29 -3.87 5.49
N GLY A 171 3.51 -4.27 5.18
CA GLY A 171 4.00 -4.41 3.81
C GLY A 171 5.37 -5.07 3.75
N GLY A 172 5.93 -5.24 2.57
CA GLY A 172 7.32 -5.64 2.39
C GLY A 172 8.29 -4.56 2.89
N SER A 173 9.56 -4.92 3.14
CA SER A 173 10.56 -3.95 3.60
C SER A 173 10.80 -2.81 2.60
N ASP A 174 10.57 -3.05 1.31
CA ASP A 174 10.60 -2.03 0.25
C ASP A 174 9.50 -0.96 0.40
N GLN A 175 8.44 -1.24 1.16
CA GLN A 175 7.32 -0.33 1.41
C GLN A 175 7.55 0.64 2.57
N TRP A 176 8.68 0.56 3.27
CA TRP A 176 8.92 1.37 4.46
C TRP A 176 8.78 2.88 4.21
N GLY A 177 9.28 3.36 3.06
CA GLY A 177 9.17 4.76 2.67
C GLY A 177 7.72 5.23 2.54
N ASN A 178 6.87 4.44 1.89
CA ASN A 178 5.45 4.74 1.70
C ASN A 178 4.67 4.63 3.03
N ILE A 179 4.96 3.60 3.83
CA ILE A 179 4.34 3.40 5.16
C ILE A 179 4.60 4.61 6.06
N THR A 180 5.87 5.05 6.15
CA THR A 180 6.23 6.21 6.99
C THR A 180 5.62 7.51 6.50
N ALA A 181 5.43 7.67 5.19
CA ALA A 181 4.71 8.81 4.62
C ALA A 181 3.25 8.86 5.10
N GLY A 182 2.57 7.73 5.17
CA GLY A 182 1.21 7.62 5.71
C GLY A 182 1.14 7.92 7.20
N ILE A 183 2.09 7.42 7.99
CA ILE A 183 2.20 7.71 9.43
C ILE A 183 2.35 9.22 9.66
N ASP A 184 3.22 9.87 8.88
CA ASP A 184 3.44 11.32 8.98
C ASP A 184 2.21 12.14 8.58
N LEU A 185 1.49 11.73 7.54
CA LEU A 185 0.25 12.39 7.11
C LEU A 185 -0.81 12.31 8.21
N ILE A 186 -1.04 11.12 8.78
CA ILE A 186 -2.01 10.90 9.85
C ILE A 186 -1.66 11.73 11.07
N ARG A 187 -0.39 11.75 11.48
CA ARG A 187 0.07 12.59 12.59
C ARG A 187 -0.22 14.07 12.35
N LYS A 188 0.05 14.57 11.13
CA LYS A 188 -0.16 16.00 10.77
C LYS A 188 -1.65 16.37 10.66
N LYS A 189 -2.49 15.49 10.12
CA LYS A 189 -3.91 15.79 9.87
C LYS A 189 -4.83 15.41 11.01
N LEU A 190 -4.56 14.31 11.72
CA LEU A 190 -5.44 13.79 12.77
C LEU A 190 -4.85 13.89 14.17
N GLY A 191 -3.55 14.21 14.32
CA GLY A 191 -2.87 14.17 15.62
C GLY A 191 -2.78 12.77 16.22
N LYS A 192 -3.06 11.72 15.44
CA LYS A 192 -3.08 10.32 15.92
C LYS A 192 -1.73 9.66 15.74
N THR A 193 -1.43 8.72 16.64
CA THR A 193 -0.29 7.81 16.52
C THR A 193 -0.75 6.52 15.87
N VAL A 194 -0.11 6.16 14.75
CA VAL A 194 -0.31 4.91 14.04
C VAL A 194 1.03 4.24 13.77
N TYR A 195 1.03 3.00 13.33
CA TYR A 195 2.20 2.14 13.29
C TYR A 195 2.42 1.55 11.90
N GLY A 196 3.67 1.22 11.61
CA GLY A 196 4.08 0.46 10.43
C GLY A 196 4.83 -0.80 10.85
N LEU A 197 4.62 -1.88 10.10
CA LEU A 197 5.37 -3.13 10.24
C LEU A 197 5.79 -3.60 8.87
N THR A 198 7.09 -3.79 8.69
CA THR A 198 7.60 -4.39 7.46
C THR A 198 7.99 -5.85 7.66
N LEU A 199 7.79 -6.62 6.61
CA LEU A 199 8.11 -8.03 6.51
C LEU A 199 9.29 -8.19 5.54
N PRO A 200 10.17 -9.19 5.73
CA PRO A 200 11.26 -9.44 4.81
C PRO A 200 10.71 -9.81 3.42
N LEU A 201 11.43 -9.40 2.38
CA LEU A 201 11.13 -9.77 1.01
C LEU A 201 11.55 -11.22 0.75
N ILE A 202 10.82 -11.90 -0.12
CA ILE A 202 11.31 -13.13 -0.73
C ILE A 202 12.32 -12.73 -1.81
N THR A 203 13.50 -13.31 -1.75
CA THR A 203 14.58 -13.07 -2.71
C THR A 203 14.93 -14.35 -3.47
N ASN A 204 15.47 -14.15 -4.67
CA ASN A 204 16.14 -15.22 -5.41
C ASN A 204 17.45 -15.60 -4.71
N SER A 205 18.09 -16.67 -5.16
CA SER A 205 19.38 -17.14 -4.62
C SER A 205 20.54 -16.14 -4.80
N ASP A 206 20.42 -15.21 -5.76
CA ASP A 206 21.36 -14.12 -6.02
C ASP A 206 21.11 -12.88 -5.14
N GLY A 207 20.09 -12.90 -4.26
CA GLY A 207 19.69 -11.79 -3.41
C GLY A 207 18.76 -10.77 -4.08
N SER A 208 18.47 -10.89 -5.37
CA SER A 208 17.51 -10.03 -6.05
C SER A 208 16.08 -10.29 -5.55
N LYS A 209 15.25 -9.23 -5.55
CA LYS A 209 13.85 -9.34 -5.15
C LYS A 209 13.12 -10.33 -6.05
N PHE A 210 12.45 -11.32 -5.42
CA PHE A 210 11.56 -12.20 -6.17
C PHE A 210 10.32 -11.39 -6.63
N GLY A 211 10.08 -11.39 -7.92
CA GLY A 211 8.98 -10.67 -8.55
C GLY A 211 8.60 -11.30 -9.88
N LYS A 212 7.61 -10.72 -10.53
CA LYS A 212 7.24 -11.09 -11.90
C LYS A 212 8.28 -10.58 -12.88
#